data_ddfd3da40703fcfc6d40ae26b1ec2124
#
_entry.id   ddfd3da40703fcfc6d40ae26b1ec2124
#
_cell.length_a   1.000
_cell.length_b   1.000
_cell.length_c   1.000
_cell.angle_alpha   90.00
_cell.angle_beta   90.00
_cell.angle_gamma   90.00
#
_symmetry.space_group_name_H-M   'P 1'
#
loop_
_entity.id
_entity.type
_entity.pdbx_description
1 polymer ?
#
loop_
_entity_poly.entity_id
_entity_poly.type
_entity_poly.pdbx_seq_one_letter_code
_entity_poly.pdbx_strand_id
1 'polypeptide(L)'
;SQAEAQRSQELFDKKVISEKEHTNKIQLNESNAAKVEALKANVEQAQLNLNFCKVTSPVEGIAGIARAQVGDLVGTANSTVLTSVSTLDPIKIVFPVSETEYLAAANRIQEGLAVPLDQRNESIELALPDGKTFPNKARVLSVDRQVNVATGTILVTAILKNSGSVLRPGLFARARIFGSTLEDAVVVPQRAVIEVQGSYQLAIVGPDGKAE
;
A
#
# COMPACT_ATOMS: atom_id res chain seq x y z
N SER A 1 -23.49 -41.44 23.98
CA SER A 1 -22.78 -40.20 24.41
C SER A 1 -21.49 -40.54 25.11
N GLN A 2 -20.63 -39.57 25.33
CA GLN A 2 -19.32 -39.76 26.01
C GLN A 2 -19.51 -40.43 27.40
N ALA A 3 -20.51 -40.02 28.16
CA ALA A 3 -20.84 -40.59 29.46
C ALA A 3 -21.18 -42.08 29.39
N GLU A 4 -21.85 -42.54 28.33
CA GLU A 4 -22.15 -43.95 28.11
C GLU A 4 -20.94 -44.76 27.71
N ALA A 5 -20.02 -44.19 26.93
CA ALA A 5 -18.77 -44.85 26.59
C ALA A 5 -17.90 -45.01 27.85
N GLN A 6 -17.80 -44.00 28.71
CA GLN A 6 -17.11 -44.10 29.97
C GLN A 6 -17.70 -45.15 30.92
N ARG A 7 -19.03 -45.16 31.08
CA ARG A 7 -19.68 -46.20 31.88
C ARG A 7 -19.49 -47.60 31.29
N SER A 8 -19.47 -47.74 29.95
CA SER A 8 -19.17 -49.00 29.29
C SER A 8 -17.74 -49.46 29.57
N GLN A 9 -16.78 -48.56 29.62
CA GLN A 9 -15.38 -48.88 29.98
C GLN A 9 -15.32 -49.42 31.42
N GLU A 10 -15.94 -48.72 32.38
CA GLU A 10 -15.96 -49.12 33.78
C GLU A 10 -16.64 -50.52 33.99
N LEU A 11 -17.71 -50.79 33.24
CA LEU A 11 -18.41 -52.08 33.28
C LEU A 11 -17.60 -53.21 32.64
N PHE A 12 -16.84 -52.91 31.60
CA PHE A 12 -15.92 -53.86 30.96
C PHE A 12 -14.77 -54.20 31.88
N ASP A 13 -14.17 -53.21 32.56
CA ASP A 13 -13.08 -53.41 33.50
C ASP A 13 -13.53 -54.27 34.70
N LYS A 14 -14.79 -54.15 35.07
CA LYS A 14 -15.46 -55.00 36.11
C LYS A 14 -15.96 -56.36 35.58
N LYS A 15 -15.68 -56.71 34.31
CA LYS A 15 -16.11 -57.93 33.63
C LYS A 15 -17.65 -58.17 33.67
N VAL A 16 -18.44 -57.08 33.67
CA VAL A 16 -19.91 -57.13 33.69
C VAL A 16 -20.50 -57.21 32.28
N ILE A 17 -19.82 -56.65 31.26
CA ILE A 17 -20.25 -56.69 29.86
C ILE A 17 -19.25 -57.45 29.00
N SER A 18 -19.72 -57.95 27.85
CA SER A 18 -18.88 -58.65 26.89
C SER A 18 -18.03 -57.66 26.09
N GLU A 19 -16.87 -58.16 25.58
CA GLU A 19 -15.99 -57.36 24.73
C GLU A 19 -16.73 -56.83 23.47
N LYS A 20 -17.59 -57.64 22.90
CA LYS A 20 -18.41 -57.29 21.74
C LYS A 20 -19.36 -56.08 22.05
N GLU A 21 -19.98 -56.12 23.22
CA GLU A 21 -20.88 -55.04 23.64
C GLU A 21 -20.15 -53.73 23.93
N HIS A 22 -18.96 -53.82 24.56
CA HIS A 22 -18.10 -52.70 24.79
C HIS A 22 -17.63 -52.05 23.46
N THR A 23 -17.10 -52.86 22.52
CA THR A 23 -16.65 -52.42 21.20
C THR A 23 -17.78 -51.74 20.42
N ASN A 24 -19.00 -52.31 20.43
CA ASN A 24 -20.13 -51.71 19.76
C ASN A 24 -20.51 -50.33 20.35
N LYS A 25 -20.40 -50.15 21.66
CA LYS A 25 -20.68 -48.85 22.32
C LYS A 25 -19.62 -47.81 21.99
N ILE A 26 -18.34 -48.21 21.90
CA ILE A 26 -17.27 -47.32 21.46
C ILE A 26 -17.48 -46.90 20.01
N GLN A 27 -17.70 -47.84 19.10
CA GLN A 27 -17.95 -47.54 17.68
C GLN A 27 -19.16 -46.64 17.47
N LEU A 28 -20.22 -46.85 18.23
CA LEU A 28 -21.39 -45.98 18.20
C LEU A 28 -21.05 -44.56 18.68
N ASN A 29 -20.25 -44.43 19.73
CA ASN A 29 -19.82 -43.14 20.24
C ASN A 29 -18.91 -42.41 19.24
N GLU A 30 -17.98 -43.10 18.63
CA GLU A 30 -17.10 -42.56 17.57
C GLU A 30 -17.89 -42.13 16.35
N SER A 31 -18.85 -42.97 15.91
CA SER A 31 -19.75 -42.61 14.79
C SER A 31 -20.59 -41.36 15.12
N ASN A 32 -21.11 -41.25 16.33
CA ASN A 32 -21.87 -40.07 16.75
C ASN A 32 -20.98 -38.86 16.88
N ALA A 33 -19.74 -38.98 17.37
CA ALA A 33 -18.77 -37.91 17.42
C ALA A 33 -18.46 -37.39 16.01
N ALA A 34 -18.19 -38.29 15.07
CA ALA A 34 -17.94 -37.94 13.67
C ALA A 34 -19.15 -37.24 13.03
N LYS A 35 -20.38 -37.67 13.34
CA LYS A 35 -21.60 -36.98 12.88
C LYS A 35 -21.72 -35.57 13.42
N VAL A 36 -21.40 -35.36 14.70
CA VAL A 36 -21.40 -34.02 15.31
C VAL A 36 -20.38 -33.11 14.64
N GLU A 37 -19.20 -33.63 14.34
CA GLU A 37 -18.18 -32.88 13.65
C GLU A 37 -18.60 -32.51 12.21
N ALA A 38 -19.17 -33.42 11.47
CA ALA A 38 -19.71 -33.16 10.14
C ALA A 38 -20.83 -32.11 10.16
N LEU A 39 -21.75 -32.18 11.17
CA LEU A 39 -22.80 -31.18 11.32
C LEU A 39 -22.26 -29.80 11.70
N LYS A 40 -21.20 -29.73 12.52
CA LYS A 40 -20.53 -28.46 12.81
C LYS A 40 -19.90 -27.86 11.56
N ALA A 41 -19.22 -28.66 10.74
CA ALA A 41 -18.68 -28.20 9.46
C ALA A 41 -19.76 -27.65 8.52
N ASN A 42 -20.94 -28.29 8.49
CA ASN A 42 -22.06 -27.78 7.71
C ASN A 42 -22.59 -26.43 8.24
N VAL A 43 -22.64 -26.26 9.56
CA VAL A 43 -23.02 -24.98 10.18
C VAL A 43 -21.99 -23.89 9.84
N GLU A 44 -20.71 -24.19 9.92
CA GLU A 44 -19.64 -23.25 9.54
C GLU A 44 -19.75 -22.86 8.07
N GLN A 45 -20.00 -23.82 7.18
CA GLN A 45 -20.21 -23.55 5.75
C GLN A 45 -21.42 -22.64 5.52
N ALA A 46 -22.53 -22.90 6.20
CA ALA A 46 -23.73 -22.06 6.11
C ALA A 46 -23.46 -20.64 6.66
N GLN A 47 -22.70 -20.54 7.74
CA GLN A 47 -22.29 -19.26 8.33
C GLN A 47 -21.39 -18.47 7.40
N LEU A 48 -20.43 -19.12 6.73
CA LEU A 48 -19.58 -18.49 5.71
C LEU A 48 -20.42 -17.94 4.54
N ASN A 49 -21.37 -18.73 4.06
CA ASN A 49 -22.28 -18.30 2.99
C ASN A 49 -23.12 -17.08 3.41
N LEU A 50 -23.60 -17.05 4.65
CA LEU A 50 -24.29 -15.90 5.21
C LEU A 50 -23.40 -14.67 5.31
N ASN A 51 -22.14 -14.85 5.72
CA ASN A 51 -21.17 -13.76 5.84
C ASN A 51 -20.86 -13.14 4.46
N PHE A 52 -20.82 -13.96 3.39
CA PHE A 52 -20.63 -13.44 2.03
C PHE A 52 -21.82 -12.58 1.53
N CYS A 53 -23.00 -12.71 2.12
CA CYS A 53 -24.12 -11.83 1.80
C CYS A 53 -23.92 -10.39 2.33
N LYS A 54 -22.99 -10.20 3.28
CA LYS A 54 -22.65 -8.90 3.83
C LYS A 54 -21.27 -8.46 3.32
N VAL A 55 -21.26 -7.68 2.24
CA VAL A 55 -20.04 -7.16 1.65
C VAL A 55 -19.56 -5.95 2.44
N THR A 56 -18.37 -6.05 3.03
CA THR A 56 -17.74 -4.97 3.80
C THR A 56 -16.39 -4.62 3.20
N SER A 57 -15.98 -3.36 3.35
CA SER A 57 -14.64 -2.94 2.93
C SER A 57 -13.57 -3.50 3.87
N PRO A 58 -12.50 -4.12 3.35
CA PRO A 58 -11.37 -4.57 4.16
C PRO A 58 -10.42 -3.44 4.56
N VAL A 59 -10.60 -2.23 3.99
CA VAL A 59 -9.77 -1.06 4.24
C VAL A 59 -10.64 0.13 4.66
N GLU A 60 -10.08 0.96 5.52
CA GLU A 60 -10.69 2.24 5.87
C GLU A 60 -10.46 3.24 4.73
N GLY A 61 -11.48 4.05 4.42
CA GLY A 61 -11.37 5.02 3.35
C GLY A 61 -12.70 5.57 2.89
N ILE A 62 -12.64 6.32 1.80
CA ILE A 62 -13.83 6.90 1.16
C ILE A 62 -14.28 5.98 0.02
N ALA A 63 -15.53 5.59 0.08
CA ALA A 63 -16.14 4.82 -1.00
C ALA A 63 -16.40 5.72 -2.22
N GLY A 64 -16.10 5.19 -3.38
CA GLY A 64 -16.42 5.82 -4.66
C GLY A 64 -17.89 5.67 -5.04
N ILE A 65 -18.20 5.99 -6.28
CA ILE A 65 -19.56 5.85 -6.82
C ILE A 65 -19.93 4.37 -6.89
N ALA A 66 -21.12 4.02 -6.42
CA ALA A 66 -21.67 2.68 -6.59
C ALA A 66 -21.86 2.37 -8.08
N ARG A 67 -21.33 1.22 -8.50
CA ARG A 67 -21.44 0.74 -9.89
C ARG A 67 -22.56 -0.28 -10.08
N ALA A 68 -23.07 -0.83 -8.97
CA ALA A 68 -24.21 -1.72 -8.94
C ALA A 68 -25.36 -1.06 -8.18
N GLN A 69 -26.59 -1.33 -8.62
CA GLN A 69 -27.81 -0.81 -8.01
C GLN A 69 -28.61 -1.93 -7.36
N VAL A 70 -29.57 -1.55 -6.52
CA VAL A 70 -30.49 -2.51 -5.92
C VAL A 70 -31.31 -3.17 -7.02
N GLY A 71 -31.25 -4.51 -7.09
CA GLY A 71 -31.84 -5.34 -8.14
C GLY A 71 -30.83 -5.93 -9.12
N ASP A 72 -29.60 -5.43 -9.14
CA ASP A 72 -28.55 -5.99 -9.98
C ASP A 72 -28.11 -7.37 -9.45
N LEU A 73 -27.85 -8.29 -10.37
CA LEU A 73 -27.27 -9.59 -10.04
C LEU A 73 -25.77 -9.43 -9.84
N VAL A 74 -25.32 -9.64 -8.62
CA VAL A 74 -23.91 -9.63 -8.23
C VAL A 74 -23.51 -10.97 -7.64
N GLY A 75 -22.31 -11.45 -7.91
CA GLY A 75 -21.86 -12.72 -7.35
C GLY A 75 -20.79 -13.44 -8.16
N THR A 76 -20.64 -14.73 -7.89
CA THR A 76 -19.54 -15.57 -8.39
C THR A 76 -19.50 -15.78 -9.91
N ALA A 77 -20.64 -15.68 -10.58
CA ALA A 77 -20.71 -15.88 -12.03
C ALA A 77 -20.16 -14.70 -12.84
N ASN A 78 -20.29 -13.48 -12.30
CA ASN A 78 -19.73 -12.25 -12.88
C ASN A 78 -19.06 -11.46 -11.77
N SER A 79 -17.74 -11.31 -11.87
CA SER A 79 -16.96 -10.49 -10.95
C SER A 79 -17.29 -9.00 -11.16
N THR A 80 -18.42 -8.56 -10.59
CA THR A 80 -18.90 -7.18 -10.71
C THR A 80 -18.26 -6.34 -9.62
N VAL A 81 -17.55 -5.27 -10.01
CA VAL A 81 -17.05 -4.29 -9.08
C VAL A 81 -18.21 -3.45 -8.55
N LEU A 82 -18.54 -3.58 -7.28
CA LEU A 82 -19.63 -2.84 -6.64
C LEU A 82 -19.27 -1.37 -6.42
N THR A 83 -18.11 -1.13 -5.88
CA THR A 83 -17.50 0.19 -5.67
C THR A 83 -16.01 0.03 -5.41
N SER A 84 -15.28 1.12 -5.41
CA SER A 84 -13.88 1.16 -4.96
C SER A 84 -13.78 1.98 -3.68
N VAL A 85 -13.00 1.50 -2.71
CA VAL A 85 -12.69 2.25 -1.50
C VAL A 85 -11.23 2.67 -1.56
N SER A 86 -10.96 3.96 -1.33
CA SER A 86 -9.60 4.50 -1.36
C SER A 86 -9.28 5.20 -0.04
N THR A 87 -8.12 4.86 0.54
CA THR A 87 -7.55 5.61 1.65
C THR A 87 -7.00 6.92 1.10
N LEU A 88 -7.51 8.05 1.56
CA LEU A 88 -7.11 9.37 1.10
C LEU A 88 -6.10 10.06 2.03
N ASP A 89 -6.02 9.65 3.28
CA ASP A 89 -5.04 10.14 4.24
C ASP A 89 -4.42 8.94 4.97
N PRO A 90 -3.11 8.73 4.83
CA PRO A 90 -2.19 9.42 3.94
C PRO A 90 -2.36 9.05 2.47
N ILE A 91 -2.04 9.98 1.56
CA ILE A 91 -2.06 9.74 0.11
C ILE A 91 -0.67 9.40 -0.41
N LYS A 92 -0.61 8.49 -1.40
CA LYS A 92 0.63 8.12 -2.09
C LYS A 92 0.78 8.92 -3.36
N ILE A 93 2.00 9.33 -3.64
CA ILE A 93 2.41 10.05 -4.83
C ILE A 93 3.46 9.21 -5.54
N VAL A 94 3.31 9.05 -6.84
CA VAL A 94 4.27 8.32 -7.66
C VAL A 94 4.77 9.26 -8.75
N PHE A 95 6.08 9.39 -8.86
CA PHE A 95 6.70 10.22 -9.88
C PHE A 95 7.97 9.54 -10.43
N PRO A 96 8.26 9.70 -11.73
CA PRO A 96 9.47 9.21 -12.33
C PRO A 96 10.64 10.14 -12.04
N VAL A 97 11.81 9.57 -11.78
CA VAL A 97 13.10 10.25 -11.64
C VAL A 97 14.04 9.68 -12.71
N SER A 98 14.83 10.50 -13.37
CA SER A 98 15.79 10.02 -14.35
C SER A 98 16.89 9.18 -13.70
N GLU A 99 17.46 8.24 -14.43
CA GLU A 99 18.57 7.39 -13.95
C GLU A 99 19.76 8.20 -13.46
N THR A 100 20.09 9.28 -14.17
CA THR A 100 21.19 10.18 -13.81
C THR A 100 20.94 10.91 -12.49
N GLU A 101 19.73 11.43 -12.28
CA GLU A 101 19.35 12.07 -11.02
C GLU A 101 19.30 11.07 -9.86
N TYR A 102 18.79 9.85 -10.13
CA TYR A 102 18.80 8.78 -9.15
C TYR A 102 20.22 8.42 -8.71
N LEU A 103 21.16 8.21 -9.66
CA LEU A 103 22.55 7.87 -9.35
C LEU A 103 23.24 8.99 -8.56
N ALA A 104 22.99 10.24 -8.90
CA ALA A 104 23.51 11.38 -8.15
C ALA A 104 22.99 11.46 -6.70
N ALA A 105 21.79 10.93 -6.44
CA ALA A 105 21.16 10.96 -5.12
C ALA A 105 21.17 9.59 -4.40
N ALA A 106 21.73 8.54 -4.99
CA ALA A 106 21.58 7.15 -4.55
C ALA A 106 21.99 6.94 -3.09
N ASN A 107 23.13 7.47 -2.66
CA ASN A 107 23.62 7.33 -1.29
C ASN A 107 22.64 7.97 -0.29
N ARG A 108 22.18 9.19 -0.57
CA ARG A 108 21.20 9.91 0.29
C ARG A 108 19.86 9.19 0.35
N ILE A 109 19.44 8.61 -0.77
CA ILE A 109 18.19 7.82 -0.83
C ILE A 109 18.33 6.57 0.03
N GLN A 110 19.45 5.85 -0.06
CA GLN A 110 19.68 4.65 0.74
C GLN A 110 19.74 4.96 2.23
N GLU A 111 20.48 6.00 2.62
CA GLU A 111 20.53 6.48 4.00
C GLU A 111 19.12 6.86 4.52
N GLY A 112 18.37 7.61 3.71
CA GLY A 112 17.00 8.00 4.04
C GLY A 112 16.05 6.80 4.15
N LEU A 113 16.21 5.78 3.33
CA LEU A 113 15.38 4.56 3.38
C LEU A 113 15.74 3.64 4.56
N ALA A 114 16.94 3.71 5.09
CA ALA A 114 17.36 2.97 6.27
C ALA A 114 16.69 3.49 7.56
N VAL A 115 16.21 4.73 7.55
CA VAL A 115 15.50 5.33 8.70
C VAL A 115 14.02 4.90 8.68
N PRO A 116 13.41 4.63 9.86
CA PRO A 116 11.96 4.38 9.98
C PRO A 116 11.13 5.48 9.34
N LEU A 117 10.00 5.12 8.73
CA LEU A 117 9.19 6.03 7.89
C LEU A 117 8.74 7.31 8.63
N ASP A 118 8.41 7.20 9.91
CA ASP A 118 7.99 8.30 10.77
C ASP A 118 9.10 9.34 11.04
N GLN A 119 10.36 8.92 10.95
CA GLN A 119 11.55 9.75 11.19
C GLN A 119 12.20 10.26 9.89
N ARG A 120 11.70 9.86 8.72
CA ARG A 120 12.23 10.33 7.42
C ARG A 120 11.92 11.79 7.20
N ASN A 121 12.87 12.48 6.59
CA ASN A 121 12.72 13.89 6.25
C ASN A 121 11.59 14.13 5.25
N GLU A 122 10.80 15.17 5.51
CA GLU A 122 9.80 15.70 4.60
C GLU A 122 10.48 16.64 3.60
N SER A 123 10.96 16.07 2.49
CA SER A 123 11.83 16.77 1.54
C SER A 123 11.17 17.08 0.20
N ILE A 124 9.94 16.59 -0.02
CA ILE A 124 9.26 16.72 -1.31
C ILE A 124 8.08 17.67 -1.17
N GLU A 125 8.12 18.76 -1.91
CA GLU A 125 7.01 19.70 -2.04
C GLU A 125 6.18 19.38 -3.28
N LEU A 126 4.86 19.58 -3.16
CA LEU A 126 3.92 19.39 -4.26
C LEU A 126 3.40 20.73 -4.75
N ALA A 127 3.70 21.02 -6.02
CA ALA A 127 3.07 22.10 -6.71
C ALA A 127 1.84 21.58 -7.47
N LEU A 128 0.68 22.13 -7.14
CA LEU A 128 -0.60 21.78 -7.73
C LEU A 128 -0.79 22.46 -9.09
N PRO A 129 -1.72 21.99 -9.94
CA PRO A 129 -1.98 22.59 -11.24
C PRO A 129 -2.50 24.06 -11.17
N ASP A 130 -3.07 24.46 -10.03
CA ASP A 130 -3.50 25.83 -9.76
C ASP A 130 -2.35 26.79 -9.43
N GLY A 131 -1.11 26.31 -9.45
CA GLY A 131 0.11 27.07 -9.14
C GLY A 131 0.42 27.16 -7.66
N LYS A 132 -0.43 26.66 -6.77
CA LYS A 132 -0.19 26.67 -5.32
C LYS A 132 0.67 25.48 -4.90
N THR A 133 1.44 25.68 -3.86
CA THR A 133 2.16 24.58 -3.20
C THR A 133 1.28 24.00 -2.11
N PHE A 134 1.18 22.68 -2.07
CA PHE A 134 0.45 21.99 -1.01
C PHE A 134 1.18 22.17 0.33
N PRO A 135 0.45 22.47 1.44
CA PRO A 135 1.09 22.88 2.69
C PRO A 135 1.93 21.77 3.35
N ASN A 136 1.52 20.51 3.19
CA ASN A 136 2.28 19.40 3.75
C ASN A 136 3.32 18.91 2.75
N LYS A 137 4.50 18.55 3.26
CA LYS A 137 5.57 17.94 2.46
C LYS A 137 5.47 16.43 2.49
N ALA A 138 5.92 15.80 1.43
CA ALA A 138 5.95 14.35 1.32
C ALA A 138 7.31 13.78 1.74
N ARG A 139 7.27 12.52 2.21
CA ARG A 139 8.45 11.70 2.53
C ARG A 139 8.57 10.58 1.51
N VAL A 140 9.78 10.23 1.15
CA VAL A 140 10.03 9.06 0.31
C VAL A 140 9.60 7.81 1.06
N LEU A 141 8.67 7.06 0.47
CA LEU A 141 8.23 5.77 0.99
C LEU A 141 9.12 4.64 0.46
N SER A 142 9.28 4.58 -0.85
CA SER A 142 10.07 3.56 -1.55
C SER A 142 10.53 4.07 -2.91
N VAL A 143 11.57 3.45 -3.42
CA VAL A 143 12.06 3.60 -4.79
C VAL A 143 11.90 2.26 -5.47
N ASP A 144 11.44 2.25 -6.70
CA ASP A 144 11.30 1.01 -7.47
C ASP A 144 12.66 0.36 -7.67
N ARG A 145 12.68 -0.95 -7.69
CA ARG A 145 13.87 -1.76 -7.91
C ARG A 145 14.33 -1.75 -9.36
N GLN A 146 13.42 -1.49 -10.28
CA GLN A 146 13.68 -1.59 -11.70
C GLN A 146 13.62 -0.22 -12.38
N VAL A 147 14.53 -0.01 -13.32
CA VAL A 147 14.48 1.11 -14.27
C VAL A 147 13.49 0.76 -15.36
N ASN A 148 12.63 1.67 -15.72
CA ASN A 148 11.81 1.55 -16.91
C ASN A 148 12.71 1.79 -18.14
N VAL A 149 13.04 0.71 -18.84
CA VAL A 149 13.98 0.73 -19.99
C VAL A 149 13.50 1.63 -21.14
N ALA A 150 12.18 1.78 -21.30
CA ALA A 150 11.61 2.59 -22.40
C ALA A 150 11.77 4.10 -22.13
N THR A 151 11.79 4.51 -20.84
CA THR A 151 11.85 5.93 -20.48
C THR A 151 13.15 6.34 -19.78
N GLY A 152 14.00 5.39 -19.38
CA GLY A 152 15.22 5.64 -18.61
C GLY A 152 14.92 6.23 -17.21
N THR A 153 13.78 5.87 -16.63
CA THR A 153 13.34 6.44 -15.34
C THR A 153 13.08 5.38 -14.30
N ILE A 154 13.24 5.77 -13.03
CA ILE A 154 12.92 4.95 -11.85
C ILE A 154 11.72 5.59 -11.16
N LEU A 155 10.73 4.78 -10.77
CA LEU A 155 9.58 5.27 -10.05
C LEU A 155 9.90 5.45 -8.56
N VAL A 156 9.66 6.64 -8.06
CA VAL A 156 9.73 6.97 -6.65
C VAL A 156 8.32 7.11 -6.11
N THR A 157 8.03 6.40 -5.03
CA THR A 157 6.78 6.53 -4.30
C THR A 157 7.04 7.33 -3.03
N ALA A 158 6.28 8.38 -2.85
CA ALA A 158 6.28 9.19 -1.64
C ALA A 158 4.92 9.14 -0.95
N ILE A 159 4.89 9.42 0.34
CA ILE A 159 3.68 9.47 1.15
C ILE A 159 3.54 10.86 1.76
N LEU A 160 2.32 11.32 1.82
CA LEU A 160 1.97 12.68 2.22
C LEU A 160 0.71 12.66 3.09
N LYS A 161 0.70 13.45 4.14
CA LYS A 161 -0.49 13.67 4.96
C LYS A 161 -1.47 14.58 4.22
N ASN A 162 -2.66 14.07 3.93
CA ASN A 162 -3.70 14.73 3.14
C ASN A 162 -4.88 15.18 4.03
N SER A 163 -4.58 16.01 5.00
CA SER A 163 -5.60 16.53 5.93
C SER A 163 -6.73 17.23 5.17
N GLY A 164 -7.95 16.84 5.46
CA GLY A 164 -9.13 17.35 4.76
C GLY A 164 -9.42 16.69 3.41
N SER A 165 -8.65 15.64 3.02
CA SER A 165 -8.87 14.86 1.79
C SER A 165 -8.99 15.71 0.52
N VAL A 166 -8.21 16.78 0.44
CA VAL A 166 -8.20 17.72 -0.70
C VAL A 166 -7.66 17.07 -1.96
N LEU A 167 -6.56 16.33 -1.80
CA LEU A 167 -5.97 15.58 -2.90
C LEU A 167 -6.79 14.32 -3.16
N ARG A 168 -7.02 14.04 -4.43
CA ARG A 168 -7.77 12.86 -4.90
C ARG A 168 -6.88 11.97 -5.76
N PRO A 169 -7.08 10.65 -5.75
CA PRO A 169 -6.41 9.77 -6.70
C PRO A 169 -6.68 10.21 -8.13
N GLY A 170 -5.63 10.22 -8.96
CA GLY A 170 -5.71 10.65 -10.36
C GLY A 170 -5.41 12.14 -10.58
N LEU A 171 -5.21 12.94 -9.53
CA LEU A 171 -4.72 14.32 -9.69
C LEU A 171 -3.25 14.33 -10.09
N PHE A 172 -2.91 15.23 -11.02
CA PHE A 172 -1.53 15.53 -11.37
C PHE A 172 -0.96 16.61 -10.45
N ALA A 173 0.30 16.43 -10.07
CA ALA A 173 1.05 17.43 -9.33
C ALA A 173 2.52 17.36 -9.77
N ARG A 174 3.26 18.45 -9.56
CA ARG A 174 4.71 18.47 -9.75
C ARG A 174 5.40 18.27 -8.43
N ALA A 175 6.21 17.23 -8.32
CA ALA A 175 7.09 17.04 -7.18
C ALA A 175 8.31 17.95 -7.32
N ARG A 176 8.60 18.74 -6.29
CA ARG A 176 9.82 19.53 -6.16
C ARG A 176 10.66 18.92 -5.05
N ILE A 177 11.84 18.45 -5.41
CA ILE A 177 12.78 17.85 -4.47
C ILE A 177 13.90 18.84 -4.29
N PHE A 178 14.13 19.29 -3.06
CA PHE A 178 15.28 20.15 -2.76
C PHE A 178 16.53 19.28 -2.66
N GLY A 179 17.50 19.61 -3.48
CA GLY A 179 18.82 19.00 -3.46
C GLY A 179 19.69 19.52 -2.30
N SER A 180 21.01 19.48 -2.48
CA SER A 180 21.94 20.12 -1.57
C SER A 180 21.92 21.64 -1.79
N THR A 181 21.92 22.40 -0.70
CA THR A 181 22.22 23.83 -0.75
C THR A 181 23.72 24.00 -0.94
N LEU A 182 24.10 24.70 -1.98
CA LEU A 182 25.51 25.15 -2.13
C LEU A 182 25.64 26.42 -1.32
N GLU A 183 26.42 26.36 -0.25
CA GLU A 183 26.79 27.53 0.54
C GLU A 183 27.87 28.31 -0.22
N ASP A 184 27.83 29.63 -0.13
CA ASP A 184 28.78 30.56 -0.78
C ASP A 184 28.84 30.47 -2.32
N ALA A 185 27.76 30.02 -2.97
CA ALA A 185 27.70 29.96 -4.42
C ALA A 185 27.45 31.36 -5.02
N VAL A 186 28.31 31.78 -5.95
CA VAL A 186 28.07 32.98 -6.77
C VAL A 186 26.98 32.68 -7.78
N VAL A 187 25.87 33.39 -7.67
CA VAL A 187 24.68 33.19 -8.55
C VAL A 187 24.66 34.29 -9.60
N VAL A 188 24.52 33.90 -10.87
CA VAL A 188 24.36 34.83 -11.99
C VAL A 188 23.04 34.57 -12.72
N PRO A 189 22.38 35.57 -13.28
CA PRO A 189 21.19 35.36 -14.09
C PRO A 189 21.48 34.44 -15.29
N GLN A 190 20.70 33.43 -15.53
CA GLN A 190 20.90 32.47 -16.63
C GLN A 190 21.04 33.15 -18.00
N ARG A 191 20.32 34.27 -18.23
CA ARG A 191 20.39 35.08 -19.46
C ARG A 191 21.78 35.76 -19.68
N ALA A 192 22.61 35.84 -18.65
CA ALA A 192 23.95 36.42 -18.76
C ALA A 192 25.01 35.40 -19.18
N VAL A 193 24.65 34.12 -19.16
CA VAL A 193 25.55 33.01 -19.54
C VAL A 193 25.42 32.78 -21.05
N ILE A 194 26.56 32.88 -21.77
CA ILE A 194 26.65 32.61 -23.21
C ILE A 194 27.37 31.28 -23.39
N GLU A 195 26.79 30.39 -24.17
CA GLU A 195 27.44 29.13 -24.55
C GLU A 195 28.15 29.31 -25.88
N VAL A 196 29.45 29.13 -25.89
CA VAL A 196 30.28 29.19 -27.10
C VAL A 196 31.07 27.90 -27.22
N GLN A 197 30.79 27.12 -28.24
CA GLN A 197 31.47 25.84 -28.53
C GLN A 197 31.58 24.87 -27.33
N GLY A 198 30.48 24.77 -26.55
CA GLY A 198 30.41 23.88 -25.39
C GLY A 198 31.07 24.43 -24.12
N SER A 199 31.59 25.68 -24.15
CA SER A 199 32.07 26.38 -22.96
C SER A 199 31.14 27.50 -22.55
N TYR A 200 30.83 27.59 -21.25
CA TYR A 200 30.00 28.65 -20.69
C TYR A 200 30.87 29.86 -20.36
N GLN A 201 30.48 31.01 -20.88
CA GLN A 201 31.21 32.28 -20.69
C GLN A 201 30.26 33.34 -20.12
N LEU A 202 30.82 34.27 -19.39
CA LEU A 202 30.13 35.38 -18.76
C LEU A 202 30.86 36.67 -19.11
N ALA A 203 30.18 37.60 -19.70
CA ALA A 203 30.76 38.92 -19.94
C ALA A 203 30.62 39.77 -18.66
N ILE A 204 31.74 40.22 -18.10
CA ILE A 204 31.79 41.10 -16.95
C ILE A 204 32.15 42.50 -17.46
N VAL A 205 31.41 43.50 -17.00
CA VAL A 205 31.74 44.90 -17.31
C VAL A 205 32.68 45.41 -16.25
N GLY A 206 33.90 45.66 -16.64
CA GLY A 206 34.94 46.24 -15.79
C GLY A 206 34.64 47.71 -15.38
N PRO A 207 35.41 48.26 -14.43
CA PRO A 207 35.24 49.64 -13.97
C PRO A 207 35.49 50.71 -15.05
N ASP A 208 36.15 50.35 -16.15
CA ASP A 208 36.40 51.16 -17.35
C ASP A 208 35.26 51.08 -18.40
N GLY A 209 34.16 50.34 -18.09
CA GLY A 209 33.02 50.19 -18.97
C GLY A 209 33.23 49.24 -20.14
N LYS A 210 34.34 48.52 -20.20
CA LYS A 210 34.62 47.50 -21.23
C LYS A 210 34.16 46.13 -20.74
N ALA A 211 33.69 45.33 -21.67
CA ALA A 211 33.36 43.93 -21.39
C ALA A 211 34.62 43.06 -21.53
N GLU A 212 34.90 42.29 -20.51
CA GLU A 212 35.89 41.24 -20.45
C GLU A 212 35.23 39.85 -20.46
#